data_6fb1c783ea485a4decb53744fecf93c0
#
_entry.id   6fb1c783ea485a4decb53744fecf93c0
#
_cell.length_a   1.000
_cell.length_b   1.000
_cell.length_c   1.000
_cell.angle_alpha   90.00
_cell.angle_beta   90.00
_cell.angle_gamma   90.00
#
_symmetry.space_group_name_H-M   'P 1'
#
loop_
_entity.id
_entity.type
_entity.pdbx_description
1 polymer ?
#
loop_
_entity_poly.entity_id
_entity_poly.type
_entity_poly.pdbx_seq_one_letter_code
_entity_poly.pdbx_strand_id
1 'polypeptide(L)' 'MWYKKAEVYSVTVNIFGNTAILLNDIDLEAVVGGNTVTNPFMVTEVYIKEDGNWKMASLTFSHLLRAIKMK' A
#
# COMPACT_ATOMS: atom_id res chain seq x y z
N MET A 1 4.13 -9.49 -15.31
CA MET A 1 3.88 -8.15 -14.71
C MET A 1 4.97 -7.79 -13.73
N TRP A 2 5.47 -6.59 -13.78
CA TRP A 2 6.38 -6.09 -12.75
C TRP A 2 6.06 -4.65 -12.40
N TYR A 3 6.43 -4.26 -11.17
CA TYR A 3 6.21 -2.91 -10.69
C TYR A 3 7.35 -2.00 -11.12
N LYS A 4 7.00 -0.84 -11.65
CA LYS A 4 7.95 0.11 -12.18
C LYS A 4 8.18 1.27 -11.21
N LYS A 5 7.11 1.78 -10.60
CA LYS A 5 7.17 2.94 -9.73
C LYS A 5 5.95 2.98 -8.81
N ALA A 6 6.14 3.47 -7.60
CA ALA A 6 5.05 3.76 -6.68
C ALA A 6 5.23 5.17 -6.12
N GLU A 7 4.15 5.95 -6.10
CA GLU A 7 4.14 7.29 -5.51
C GLU A 7 3.21 7.25 -4.30
N VAL A 8 3.75 7.57 -3.12
CA VAL A 8 2.98 7.56 -1.88
C VAL A 8 2.58 8.99 -1.54
N TYR A 9 1.28 9.22 -1.38
CA TYR A 9 0.74 10.56 -1.10
C TYR A 9 0.40 10.77 0.37
N SER A 10 -0.05 9.73 1.05
CA SER A 10 -0.34 9.82 2.47
C SER A 10 -0.17 8.47 3.14
N VAL A 11 0.21 8.52 4.42
CA VAL A 11 0.33 7.33 5.26
C VAL A 11 -0.37 7.63 6.56
N THR A 12 -1.32 6.77 6.93
CA THR A 12 -2.02 6.87 8.21
C THR A 12 -1.64 5.67 9.06
N VAL A 13 -1.27 5.91 10.30
CA VAL A 13 -0.86 4.85 11.24
C VAL A 13 -1.81 4.85 12.43
N ASN A 14 -2.38 3.69 12.71
CA ASN A 14 -3.22 3.46 13.88
C ASN A 14 -2.65 2.31 14.69
N ILE A 15 -2.47 2.51 15.98
CA ILE A 15 -1.92 1.48 16.87
C ILE A 15 -2.95 1.16 17.95
N PHE A 16 -3.24 -0.13 18.10
CA PHE A 16 -4.19 -0.65 19.08
C PHE A 16 -3.50 -1.78 19.86
N GLY A 17 -2.98 -1.47 21.05
CA GLY A 17 -2.26 -2.47 21.83
C GLY A 17 -1.07 -3.05 21.04
N ASN A 18 -1.16 -4.33 20.69
CA ASN A 18 -0.10 -5.03 19.94
C ASN A 18 -0.36 -5.11 18.44
N THR A 19 -1.29 -4.30 17.92
CA THR A 19 -1.65 -4.27 16.50
C THR A 19 -1.41 -2.87 15.94
N ALA A 20 -0.73 -2.79 14.79
CA ALA A 20 -0.56 -1.55 14.05
C ALA A 20 -1.15 -1.72 12.65
N ILE A 21 -1.94 -0.74 12.22
CA ILE A 21 -2.54 -0.71 10.89
C ILE A 21 -2.03 0.53 10.17
N LEU A 22 -1.42 0.32 9.01
CA LEU A 22 -0.92 1.40 8.17
C LEU A 22 -1.75 1.45 6.90
N LEU A 23 -2.24 2.65 6.56
CA LEU A 23 -2.98 2.89 5.34
C LEU A 23 -2.16 3.83 4.46
N ASN A 24 -1.82 3.36 3.27
CA ASN A 24 -1.00 4.11 2.32
C ASN A 24 -1.82 4.42 1.07
N ASP A 25 -1.99 5.70 0.76
CA ASP A 25 -2.63 6.14 -0.48
C ASP A 25 -1.53 6.28 -1.53
N ILE A 26 -1.56 5.44 -2.56
CA ILE A 26 -0.52 5.40 -3.59
C ILE A 26 -1.08 5.36 -5.00
N ASP A 27 -0.26 5.78 -5.96
CA ASP A 27 -0.42 5.41 -7.35
C ASP A 27 0.68 4.40 -7.67
N LEU A 28 0.31 3.29 -8.29
CA LEU A 28 1.24 2.23 -8.63
C LEU A 28 1.34 2.10 -10.15
N GLU A 29 2.54 2.24 -10.66
CA GLU A 29 2.84 2.06 -12.08
C GLU A 29 3.46 0.68 -12.29
N ALA A 30 2.86 -0.10 -13.17
CA ALA A 30 3.30 -1.46 -13.46
C ALA A 30 3.33 -1.71 -14.96
N VAL A 31 4.14 -2.66 -15.39
CA VAL A 31 4.18 -3.11 -16.78
C VAL A 31 3.41 -4.42 -16.87
N VAL A 32 2.38 -4.44 -17.70
CA VAL A 32 1.51 -5.59 -17.90
C VAL A 32 1.41 -5.87 -19.39
N GLY A 33 1.89 -7.04 -19.83
CA GLY A 33 1.84 -7.43 -21.24
C GLY A 33 2.52 -6.45 -22.19
N GLY A 34 3.61 -5.82 -21.77
CA GLY A 34 4.34 -4.83 -22.56
C GLY A 34 3.77 -3.40 -22.48
N ASN A 35 2.67 -3.20 -21.75
CA ASN A 35 2.05 -1.89 -21.57
C ASN A 35 2.22 -1.39 -20.15
N THR A 36 2.47 -0.09 -20.01
CA THR A 36 2.54 0.55 -18.69
C THR A 36 1.13 0.93 -18.25
N VAL A 37 0.77 0.49 -17.05
CA VAL A 37 -0.54 0.74 -16.44
C VAL A 37 -0.33 1.41 -15.09
N THR A 38 -1.08 2.48 -14.83
CA THR A 38 -1.03 3.19 -13.55
C THR A 38 -2.39 3.16 -12.90
N ASN A 39 -2.46 2.75 -11.65
CA ASN A 39 -3.70 2.66 -10.90
C ASN A 39 -3.53 3.17 -9.48
N PRO A 40 -4.56 3.83 -8.92
CA PRO A 40 -4.54 4.26 -7.53
C PRO A 40 -4.96 3.11 -6.61
N PHE A 41 -4.21 2.94 -5.53
CA PHE A 41 -4.49 1.91 -4.52
C PHE A 41 -4.42 2.47 -3.12
N MET A 42 -5.21 1.86 -2.23
CA MET A 42 -5.01 1.95 -0.80
C MET A 42 -4.30 0.67 -0.38
N VAL A 43 -3.08 0.79 0.11
CA VAL A 43 -2.32 -0.36 0.60
C VAL A 43 -2.48 -0.41 2.11
N THR A 44 -3.07 -1.50 2.58
CA THR A 44 -3.28 -1.72 4.01
C THR A 44 -2.27 -2.73 4.52
N GLU A 45 -1.46 -2.31 5.50
CA GLU A 45 -0.48 -3.17 6.14
C GLU A 45 -0.91 -3.38 7.58
N VAL A 46 -0.92 -4.62 8.02
CA VAL A 46 -1.25 -4.97 9.41
C VAL A 46 -0.03 -5.62 10.05
N TYR A 47 0.39 -5.07 11.17
CA TYR A 47 1.53 -5.57 11.94
C TYR A 47 1.07 -6.01 13.32
N ILE A 48 1.62 -7.11 13.78
CA ILE A 48 1.37 -7.64 15.13
C ILE A 48 2.69 -7.62 15.90
N LYS A 49 2.63 -7.16 17.13
CA LYS A 49 3.81 -7.15 18.01
C LYS A 49 3.84 -8.44 18.84
N GLU A 50 4.91 -9.20 18.71
CA GLU A 50 5.16 -10.40 19.47
C GLU A 50 6.58 -10.36 20.05
N ASP A 51 6.69 -10.64 21.34
CA ASP A 51 8.00 -10.68 22.03
C ASP A 51 8.85 -9.42 21.80
N GLY A 52 8.19 -8.26 21.75
CA GLY A 52 8.85 -6.97 21.52
C GLY A 52 9.18 -6.65 20.09
N ASN A 53 8.81 -7.51 19.13
CA ASN A 53 9.08 -7.31 17.71
C ASN A 53 7.80 -7.17 16.90
N TRP A 54 7.78 -6.24 15.96
CA TRP A 54 6.67 -6.07 15.02
C TRP A 54 6.85 -6.99 13.83
N LYS A 55 5.80 -7.73 13.48
CA LYS A 55 5.78 -8.63 12.33
C LYS A 55 4.60 -8.30 11.44
N MET A 56 4.82 -8.28 10.12
CA MET A 56 3.74 -8.06 9.17
C MET A 56 2.82 -9.27 9.17
N ALA A 57 1.54 -9.04 9.47
CA ALA A 57 0.52 -10.10 9.49
C ALA A 57 -0.31 -10.12 8.22
N SER A 58 -0.47 -8.97 7.55
CA SER A 58 -1.30 -8.87 6.34
C SER A 58 -0.87 -7.70 5.48
N LEU A 59 -1.02 -7.87 4.17
CA LEU A 59 -0.80 -6.81 3.18
C LEU A 59 -1.91 -6.91 2.15
N THR A 60 -2.69 -5.83 2.01
CA THR A 60 -3.85 -5.80 1.11
C THR A 60 -3.79 -4.57 0.21
N PHE A 61 -4.01 -4.77 -1.08
CA PHE A 61 -4.14 -3.70 -2.07
C PHE A 61 -5.60 -3.55 -2.45
N SER A 62 -6.17 -2.36 -2.26
CA SER A 62 -7.54 -2.04 -2.64
C SER A 62 -7.53 -0.97 -3.72
N HIS A 63 -8.14 -1.25 -4.86
CA HIS A 63 -8.22 -0.30 -5.96
C HIS A 63 -9.11 0.89 -5.57
N LEU A 64 -8.58 2.10 -5.75
CA LEU A 64 -9.32 3.33 -5.44
C LEU A 64 -10.06 3.86 -6.66
N LEU A 65 -11.16 4.59 -6.41
CA LEU A 65 -11.96 5.20 -7.48
C LEU A 65 -11.54 6.63 -7.82
N ARG A 66 -10.58 7.18 -7.08
CA ARG A 66 -10.09 8.53 -7.36
C ARG A 66 -9.24 8.59 -8.62
N ALA A 67 -9.04 9.80 -9.13
CA ALA A 67 -8.14 10.01 -10.26
C ALA A 67 -6.69 9.77 -9.86
N ILE A 68 -5.88 9.37 -10.85
CA ILE A 68 -4.44 9.20 -10.68
C ILE A 68 -3.80 10.58 -10.49
N LYS A 69 -2.92 10.69 -9.49
CA LYS A 69 -2.19 11.94 -9.20
C LYS A 69 -0.79 11.96 -9.78
N MET A 70 -0.26 10.79 -10.10
CA MET A 70 1.09 10.64 -10.68
C MET A 70 1.16 11.30 -12.06
N LYS A 71 2.25 12.00 -12.31
CA LYS A 71 2.52 12.65 -13.59
C LYS A 71 3.52 11.89 -14.44
#